data_7f56a615ce7b109b64bd514914c9e751
#
_entry.id   7f56a615ce7b109b64bd514914c9e751
#
_cell.length_a   1.000
_cell.length_b   1.000
_cell.length_c   1.000
_cell.angle_alpha   90.00
_cell.angle_beta   90.00
_cell.angle_gamma   90.00
#
_symmetry.space_group_name_H-M   'P 1'
#
loop_
_entity.id
_entity.type
_entity.pdbx_description
1 polymer ?
#
loop_
_entity_poly.entity_id
_entity_poly.type
_entity_poly.pdbx_seq_one_letter_code
_entity_poly.pdbx_strand_id
1 'polypeptide(L)'
;LNDIKFTVVDDAALQFRAPNQVANQILNYVKKSEILDRGDDETELLVYWGNDEASFLADSFSYNNIPSPILRDYNWPGLFTPFDHQKTTASFLANRRRAFCFNEAGTGKTSSVIWAADYLMSLGLIKRVLVVCPITIMYSAWQADVFKTAMHRSVGVAYGPAPKRKKI
;
A
#
# COMPACT_ATOMS: atom_id res chain seq x y z
N LEU A 1 -5.98 19.97 -7.96
CA LEU A 1 -5.45 18.66 -8.33
C LEU A 1 -6.59 17.91 -8.99
N ASN A 2 -6.50 17.66 -10.29
CA ASN A 2 -7.54 16.88 -10.99
C ASN A 2 -7.47 15.44 -10.44
N ASP A 3 -8.57 14.97 -9.87
CA ASP A 3 -8.72 13.58 -9.47
C ASP A 3 -8.78 12.71 -10.74
N ILE A 4 -7.65 12.15 -11.13
CA ILE A 4 -7.60 11.16 -12.20
C ILE A 4 -8.34 9.92 -11.74
N LYS A 5 -9.30 9.47 -12.55
CA LYS A 5 -10.03 8.23 -12.30
C LYS A 5 -9.25 7.06 -12.89
N PHE A 6 -8.82 6.15 -12.02
CA PHE A 6 -8.21 4.89 -12.42
C PHE A 6 -9.27 3.79 -12.50
N THR A 7 -9.27 3.06 -13.60
CA THR A 7 -10.12 1.87 -13.79
C THR A 7 -9.23 0.65 -13.92
N VAL A 8 -9.53 -0.40 -13.16
CA VAL A 8 -8.84 -1.70 -13.31
C VAL A 8 -9.51 -2.46 -14.45
N VAL A 9 -8.71 -2.90 -15.43
CA VAL A 9 -9.15 -3.66 -16.59
C VAL A 9 -8.59 -5.07 -16.51
N ASP A 10 -9.46 -6.07 -16.59
CA ASP A 10 -9.13 -7.51 -16.61
C ASP A 10 -8.21 -7.96 -15.45
N ASP A 11 -8.28 -7.30 -14.31
CA ASP A 11 -7.39 -7.50 -13.15
C ASP A 11 -5.87 -7.44 -13.50
N ALA A 12 -5.53 -6.84 -14.64
CA ALA A 12 -4.17 -6.84 -15.18
C ALA A 12 -3.61 -5.45 -15.48
N ALA A 13 -4.46 -4.46 -15.75
CA ALA A 13 -4.04 -3.15 -16.17
C ALA A 13 -4.85 -2.02 -15.51
N LEU A 14 -4.24 -0.84 -15.45
CA LEU A 14 -4.87 0.43 -15.07
C LEU A 14 -5.12 1.24 -16.33
N GLN A 15 -6.37 1.60 -16.56
CA GLN A 15 -6.80 2.52 -17.62
C GLN A 15 -7.12 3.87 -16.99
N PHE A 16 -6.58 4.94 -17.55
CA PHE A 16 -6.81 6.31 -17.08
C PHE A 16 -6.42 7.34 -18.14
N ARG A 17 -6.94 8.57 -18.00
CA ARG A 17 -6.55 9.73 -18.80
C ARG A 17 -5.59 10.61 -18.01
N ALA A 18 -4.54 11.09 -18.66
CA ALA A 18 -3.56 11.99 -18.08
C ALA A 18 -3.20 13.10 -19.08
N PRO A 19 -2.80 14.30 -18.60
CA PRO A 19 -2.27 15.36 -19.46
C PRO A 19 -1.12 14.83 -20.34
N ASN A 20 -1.02 15.26 -21.58
CA ASN A 20 -0.06 14.75 -22.56
C ASN A 20 1.40 14.76 -22.04
N GLN A 21 1.77 15.79 -21.27
CA GLN A 21 3.10 15.88 -20.68
C GLN A 21 3.35 14.74 -19.67
N VAL A 22 2.36 14.46 -18.81
CA VAL A 22 2.43 13.37 -17.81
C VAL A 22 2.41 12.00 -18.48
N ALA A 23 1.54 11.83 -19.48
CA ALA A 23 1.46 10.60 -20.27
C ALA A 23 2.81 10.26 -20.91
N ASN A 24 3.50 11.23 -21.51
CA ASN A 24 4.82 11.02 -22.10
C ASN A 24 5.87 10.63 -21.04
N GLN A 25 5.81 11.18 -19.83
CA GLN A 25 6.69 10.77 -18.74
C GLN A 25 6.41 9.32 -18.32
N ILE A 26 5.14 8.95 -18.18
CA ILE A 26 4.76 7.57 -17.84
C ILE A 26 5.27 6.59 -18.88
N LEU A 27 5.05 6.85 -20.17
CA LEU A 27 5.50 6.01 -21.28
C LEU A 27 7.03 5.84 -21.34
N ASN A 28 7.78 6.86 -20.92
CA ASN A 28 9.23 6.78 -20.86
C ASN A 28 9.76 5.87 -19.74
N TYR A 29 9.07 5.83 -18.60
CA TYR A 29 9.50 5.07 -17.43
C TYR A 29 8.84 3.71 -17.32
N VAL A 30 7.57 3.57 -17.70
CA VAL A 30 6.79 2.34 -17.58
C VAL A 30 6.78 1.62 -18.93
N LYS A 31 7.63 0.61 -19.06
CA LYS A 31 7.77 -0.14 -20.33
C LYS A 31 6.52 -0.93 -20.73
N LYS A 32 5.72 -1.35 -19.72
CA LYS A 32 4.47 -2.08 -19.93
C LYS A 32 3.30 -1.09 -19.92
N SER A 33 3.27 -0.21 -20.90
CA SER A 33 2.22 0.79 -21.08
C SER A 33 1.90 0.99 -22.55
N GLU A 34 0.64 1.26 -22.84
CA GLU A 34 0.09 1.49 -24.19
C GLU A 34 -0.75 2.76 -24.21
N ILE A 35 -0.78 3.43 -25.38
CA ILE A 35 -1.70 4.52 -25.66
C ILE A 35 -2.96 3.92 -26.27
N LEU A 36 -4.12 4.16 -25.63
CA LEU A 36 -5.41 3.76 -26.18
C LEU A 36 -6.01 4.84 -27.07
N ASP A 37 -5.86 6.12 -26.65
CA ASP A 37 -6.35 7.28 -27.38
C ASP A 37 -5.48 8.49 -27.06
N ARG A 38 -5.28 9.40 -28.03
CA ARG A 38 -4.53 10.64 -27.84
C ARG A 38 -5.32 11.82 -28.38
N GLY A 39 -5.78 12.67 -27.46
CA GLY A 39 -6.38 13.94 -27.77
C GLY A 39 -5.37 15.10 -27.75
N ASP A 40 -5.88 16.31 -27.94
CA ASP A 40 -5.06 17.53 -27.99
C ASP A 40 -4.40 17.83 -26.62
N ASP A 41 -5.12 17.63 -25.51
CA ASP A 41 -4.64 17.96 -24.15
C ASP A 41 -4.33 16.73 -23.30
N GLU A 42 -5.03 15.63 -23.51
CA GLU A 42 -4.94 14.42 -22.70
C GLU A 42 -4.74 13.16 -23.55
N THR A 43 -4.03 12.20 -22.97
CA THR A 43 -3.81 10.86 -23.53
C THR A 43 -4.45 9.82 -22.62
N GLU A 44 -5.18 8.89 -23.19
CA GLU A 44 -5.69 7.70 -22.50
C GLU A 44 -4.65 6.60 -22.55
N LEU A 45 -4.28 6.11 -21.37
CA LEU A 45 -3.24 5.12 -21.18
C LEU A 45 -3.80 3.83 -20.62
N LEU A 46 -3.22 2.72 -21.06
CA LEU A 46 -3.30 1.42 -20.42
C LEU A 46 -1.93 1.08 -19.86
N VAL A 47 -1.83 0.88 -18.54
CA VAL A 47 -0.58 0.62 -17.84
C VAL A 47 -0.70 -0.69 -17.08
N TYR A 48 0.30 -1.57 -17.16
CA TYR A 48 0.30 -2.80 -16.37
C TYR A 48 0.08 -2.52 -14.88
N TRP A 49 -0.81 -3.26 -14.25
CA TRP A 49 -1.13 -3.10 -12.83
C TRP A 49 -0.23 -3.97 -11.97
N GLY A 50 1.03 -3.57 -11.86
CA GLY A 50 2.05 -4.15 -10.99
C GLY A 50 2.36 -3.25 -9.79
N ASN A 51 3.09 -3.79 -8.79
CA ASN A 51 3.48 -3.03 -7.61
C ASN A 51 4.43 -1.88 -7.93
N ASP A 52 5.38 -2.11 -8.84
CA ASP A 52 6.36 -1.10 -9.23
C ASP A 52 5.69 0.04 -10.00
N GLU A 53 4.78 -0.29 -10.92
CA GLU A 53 4.03 0.68 -11.71
C GLU A 53 3.08 1.50 -10.82
N ALA A 54 2.31 0.84 -9.95
CA ALA A 54 1.40 1.51 -9.03
C ALA A 54 2.15 2.44 -8.06
N SER A 55 3.28 1.99 -7.51
CA SER A 55 4.13 2.81 -6.63
C SER A 55 4.77 3.97 -7.38
N PHE A 56 5.25 3.75 -8.60
CA PHE A 56 5.80 4.81 -9.44
C PHE A 56 4.78 5.91 -9.72
N LEU A 57 3.57 5.55 -10.13
CA LEU A 57 2.48 6.51 -10.36
C LEU A 57 2.12 7.28 -9.08
N ALA A 58 2.04 6.59 -7.93
CA ALA A 58 1.70 7.19 -6.66
C ALA A 58 2.76 8.19 -6.16
N ASP A 59 4.04 7.82 -6.25
CA ASP A 59 5.14 8.64 -5.73
C ASP A 59 5.53 9.77 -6.69
N SER A 60 5.51 9.52 -8.02
CA SER A 60 6.00 10.50 -9.01
C SER A 60 4.97 11.58 -9.36
N PHE A 61 3.68 11.23 -9.35
CA PHE A 61 2.62 12.15 -9.76
C PHE A 61 1.66 12.52 -8.62
N SER A 62 1.90 12.02 -7.40
CA SER A 62 1.08 12.30 -6.20
C SER A 62 -0.40 11.93 -6.36
N TYR A 63 -0.71 10.95 -7.20
CA TYR A 63 -2.07 10.45 -7.35
C TYR A 63 -2.48 9.62 -6.12
N ASN A 64 -3.53 10.01 -5.43
CA ASN A 64 -3.92 9.41 -4.15
C ASN A 64 -4.81 8.16 -4.27
N ASN A 65 -5.48 7.99 -5.39
CA ASN A 65 -6.53 6.99 -5.61
C ASN A 65 -6.09 5.82 -6.52
N ILE A 66 -4.77 5.59 -6.66
CA ILE A 66 -4.25 4.45 -7.43
C ILE A 66 -4.50 3.17 -6.63
N PRO A 67 -5.27 2.20 -7.17
CA PRO A 67 -5.44 0.92 -6.52
C PRO A 67 -4.12 0.15 -6.50
N SER A 68 -3.77 -0.43 -5.35
CA SER A 68 -2.61 -1.32 -5.24
C SER A 68 -2.98 -2.74 -5.63
N PRO A 69 -2.06 -3.50 -6.25
CA PRO A 69 -2.24 -4.93 -6.49
C PRO A 69 -2.50 -5.77 -5.22
N ILE A 70 -2.26 -5.25 -4.02
CA ILE A 70 -2.69 -5.88 -2.76
C ILE A 70 -4.17 -6.25 -2.77
N LEU A 71 -5.02 -5.47 -3.46
CA LEU A 71 -6.46 -5.72 -3.54
C LEU A 71 -6.79 -7.01 -4.30
N ARG A 72 -5.95 -7.40 -5.26
CA ARG A 72 -6.07 -8.62 -6.07
C ARG A 72 -5.26 -9.78 -5.47
N ASP A 73 -4.01 -9.52 -5.09
CA ASP A 73 -3.00 -10.56 -4.87
C ASP A 73 -2.88 -11.02 -3.41
N TYR A 74 -3.52 -10.30 -2.47
CA TYR A 74 -3.35 -10.57 -1.05
C TYR A 74 -4.56 -11.25 -0.42
N ASN A 75 -4.34 -12.33 0.31
CA ASN A 75 -5.40 -13.18 0.87
C ASN A 75 -6.02 -12.65 2.17
N TRP A 76 -5.55 -11.50 2.69
CA TRP A 76 -6.06 -10.85 3.90
C TRP A 76 -6.14 -11.81 5.10
N PRO A 77 -4.99 -12.36 5.56
CA PRO A 77 -4.96 -13.31 6.65
C PRO A 77 -5.43 -12.68 7.95
N GLY A 78 -5.86 -13.53 8.89
CA GLY A 78 -6.24 -13.11 10.23
C GLY A 78 -7.54 -13.75 10.71
N LEU A 79 -7.98 -13.32 11.89
CA LEU A 79 -9.17 -13.86 12.57
C LEU A 79 -10.48 -13.20 12.08
N PHE A 80 -10.41 -12.15 11.28
CA PHE A 80 -11.56 -11.40 10.80
C PHE A 80 -11.34 -10.88 9.37
N THR A 81 -12.42 -10.73 8.63
CA THR A 81 -12.41 -10.16 7.29
C THR A 81 -12.25 -8.63 7.37
N PRO A 82 -11.31 -8.02 6.63
CA PRO A 82 -11.17 -6.57 6.61
C PRO A 82 -12.37 -5.88 5.99
N PHE A 83 -12.74 -4.75 6.55
CA PHE A 83 -13.72 -3.83 5.94
C PHE A 83 -13.10 -3.15 4.71
N ASP A 84 -13.96 -2.66 3.79
CA ASP A 84 -13.49 -2.03 2.54
C ASP A 84 -12.61 -0.80 2.79
N HIS A 85 -12.92 0.02 3.78
CA HIS A 85 -12.08 1.18 4.15
C HIS A 85 -10.69 0.75 4.69
N GLN A 86 -10.58 -0.44 5.31
CA GLN A 86 -9.30 -0.99 5.76
C GLN A 86 -8.47 -1.49 4.59
N LYS A 87 -9.11 -2.15 3.61
CA LYS A 87 -8.45 -2.57 2.36
C LYS A 87 -7.97 -1.36 1.57
N THR A 88 -8.80 -0.31 1.46
CA THR A 88 -8.44 0.96 0.81
C THR A 88 -7.23 1.61 1.50
N THR A 89 -7.22 1.63 2.84
CA THR A 89 -6.10 2.17 3.62
C THR A 89 -4.83 1.34 3.40
N ALA A 90 -4.91 0.03 3.44
CA ALA A 90 -3.77 -0.85 3.18
C ALA A 90 -3.25 -0.70 1.74
N SER A 91 -4.14 -0.58 0.75
CA SER A 91 -3.81 -0.31 -0.64
C SER A 91 -3.04 1.01 -0.79
N PHE A 92 -3.52 2.07 -0.17
CA PHE A 92 -2.83 3.37 -0.16
C PHE A 92 -1.42 3.28 0.44
N LEU A 93 -1.28 2.59 1.58
CA LEU A 93 0.00 2.44 2.27
C LEU A 93 0.98 1.55 1.50
N ALA A 94 0.50 0.50 0.83
CA ALA A 94 1.34 -0.41 0.05
C ALA A 94 1.99 0.25 -1.18
N ASN A 95 1.37 1.28 -1.74
CA ASN A 95 1.88 2.00 -2.92
C ASN A 95 2.86 3.12 -2.58
N ARG A 96 3.12 3.44 -1.29
CA ARG A 96 3.85 4.66 -0.95
C ARG A 96 5.05 4.39 -0.06
N ARG A 97 6.16 5.03 -0.39
CA ARG A 97 7.38 5.02 0.44
C ARG A 97 7.22 5.84 1.71
N ARG A 98 6.39 6.89 1.67
CA ARG A 98 6.11 7.79 2.79
C ARG A 98 4.64 8.16 2.76
N ALA A 99 3.94 7.97 3.87
CA ALA A 99 2.52 8.28 3.97
C ALA A 99 2.13 8.68 5.39
N PHE A 100 1.08 9.49 5.49
CA PHE A 100 0.36 9.75 6.72
C PHE A 100 -1.02 9.10 6.63
N CYS A 101 -1.45 8.44 7.71
CA CYS A 101 -2.77 7.83 7.82
C CYS A 101 -3.58 8.57 8.88
N PHE A 102 -4.47 9.46 8.43
CA PHE A 102 -5.30 10.31 9.30
C PHE A 102 -6.74 9.79 9.48
N ASN A 103 -6.95 8.50 9.29
CA ASN A 103 -8.25 7.89 9.53
C ASN A 103 -8.71 8.14 10.98
N GLU A 104 -10.03 8.17 11.21
CA GLU A 104 -10.61 8.37 12.53
C GLU A 104 -10.20 7.28 13.54
N ALA A 105 -10.35 7.57 14.83
CA ALA A 105 -10.11 6.59 15.88
C ALA A 105 -11.07 5.39 15.75
N GLY A 106 -10.58 4.19 16.03
CA GLY A 106 -11.42 2.97 15.99
C GLY A 106 -11.63 2.36 14.59
N THR A 107 -11.11 2.97 13.51
CA THR A 107 -11.28 2.45 12.14
C THR A 107 -10.39 1.26 11.78
N GLY A 108 -9.59 0.74 12.73
CA GLY A 108 -8.69 -0.40 12.50
C GLY A 108 -7.43 -0.05 11.71
N LYS A 109 -6.89 1.18 11.87
CA LYS A 109 -5.63 1.61 11.25
C LYS A 109 -4.49 0.62 11.44
N THR A 110 -4.35 0.11 12.67
CA THR A 110 -3.29 -0.85 13.03
C THR A 110 -3.34 -2.08 12.14
N SER A 111 -4.51 -2.68 11.95
CA SER A 111 -4.70 -3.84 11.07
C SER A 111 -4.38 -3.51 9.62
N SER A 112 -4.82 -2.33 9.12
CA SER A 112 -4.51 -1.90 7.76
C SER A 112 -3.00 -1.74 7.52
N VAL A 113 -2.27 -1.18 8.49
CA VAL A 113 -0.80 -1.07 8.44
C VAL A 113 -0.14 -2.46 8.47
N ILE A 114 -0.63 -3.36 9.32
CA ILE A 114 -0.10 -4.73 9.43
C ILE A 114 -0.30 -5.48 8.12
N TRP A 115 -1.48 -5.43 7.49
CA TRP A 115 -1.73 -6.08 6.21
C TRP A 115 -0.87 -5.51 5.08
N ALA A 116 -0.73 -4.18 4.99
CA ALA A 116 0.15 -3.56 4.01
C ALA A 116 1.61 -4.02 4.19
N ALA A 117 2.09 -4.02 5.44
CA ALA A 117 3.44 -4.48 5.76
C ALA A 117 3.64 -5.97 5.49
N ASP A 118 2.68 -6.82 5.85
CA ASP A 118 2.72 -8.25 5.59
C ASP A 118 2.75 -8.56 4.09
N TYR A 119 1.92 -7.85 3.30
CA TYR A 119 1.95 -7.94 1.85
C TYR A 119 3.33 -7.58 1.28
N LEU A 120 3.91 -6.45 1.66
CA LEU A 120 5.24 -6.04 1.20
C LEU A 120 6.34 -7.01 1.63
N MET A 121 6.21 -7.62 2.82
CA MET A 121 7.12 -8.69 3.28
C MET A 121 6.95 -9.98 2.46
N SER A 122 5.74 -10.35 2.09
CA SER A 122 5.47 -11.54 1.26
C SER A 122 6.08 -11.43 -0.14
N LEU A 123 6.13 -10.21 -0.67
CA LEU A 123 6.80 -9.87 -1.93
C LEU A 123 8.34 -9.77 -1.81
N GLY A 124 8.89 -9.85 -0.59
CA GLY A 124 10.32 -9.66 -0.34
C GLY A 124 10.81 -8.21 -0.48
N LEU A 125 9.91 -7.24 -0.65
CA LEU A 125 10.25 -5.81 -0.77
C LEU A 125 10.75 -5.22 0.53
N ILE A 126 10.26 -5.71 1.67
CA ILE A 126 10.76 -5.37 3.00
C ILE A 126 11.03 -6.65 3.81
N LYS A 127 12.01 -6.62 4.70
CA LYS A 127 12.38 -7.77 5.53
C LYS A 127 11.87 -7.67 6.97
N ARG A 128 11.75 -6.45 7.49
CA ARG A 128 11.38 -6.17 8.88
C ARG A 128 10.60 -4.87 8.96
N VAL A 129 9.77 -4.75 9.99
CA VAL A 129 9.02 -3.53 10.30
C VAL A 129 9.41 -3.08 11.70
N LEU A 130 9.74 -1.80 11.85
CA LEU A 130 9.93 -1.16 13.14
C LEU A 130 8.70 -0.32 13.46
N VAL A 131 8.06 -0.63 14.59
CA VAL A 131 6.97 0.16 15.14
C VAL A 131 7.45 0.95 16.32
N VAL A 132 7.27 2.27 16.27
CA VAL A 132 7.54 3.18 17.40
C VAL A 132 6.19 3.67 17.94
N CYS A 133 5.89 3.34 19.18
CA CYS A 133 4.60 3.66 19.79
C CYS A 133 4.75 3.88 21.30
N PRO A 134 3.75 4.49 21.98
CA PRO A 134 3.70 4.58 23.42
C PRO A 134 3.76 3.19 24.09
N ILE A 135 4.43 3.12 25.25
CA ILE A 135 4.63 1.86 26.00
C ILE A 135 3.31 1.15 26.30
N THR A 136 2.28 1.90 26.61
CA THR A 136 0.95 1.40 26.99
C THR A 136 0.26 0.56 25.93
N ILE A 137 0.61 0.78 24.64
CA ILE A 137 -0.04 0.09 23.51
C ILE A 137 0.85 -0.94 22.81
N MET A 138 2.09 -1.14 23.29
CA MET A 138 3.01 -2.12 22.68
C MET A 138 2.43 -3.53 22.68
N TYR A 139 1.89 -3.98 23.80
CA TYR A 139 1.33 -5.32 23.97
C TYR A 139 -0.15 -5.39 23.62
N SER A 140 -0.94 -4.42 24.12
CA SER A 140 -2.40 -4.44 24.04
C SER A 140 -2.94 -4.16 22.65
N ALA A 141 -2.26 -3.33 21.87
CA ALA A 141 -2.63 -3.03 20.50
C ALA A 141 -1.70 -3.73 19.51
N TRP A 142 -0.43 -3.31 19.41
CA TRP A 142 0.43 -3.80 18.33
C TRP A 142 0.70 -5.30 18.37
N GLN A 143 1.17 -5.86 19.50
CA GLN A 143 1.45 -7.30 19.54
C GLN A 143 0.16 -8.13 19.39
N ALA A 144 -0.91 -7.73 20.07
CA ALA A 144 -2.20 -8.42 19.99
C ALA A 144 -2.81 -8.31 18.58
N ASP A 145 -2.72 -7.16 17.92
CA ASP A 145 -3.28 -6.96 16.59
C ASP A 145 -2.46 -7.67 15.52
N VAL A 146 -1.13 -7.77 15.63
CA VAL A 146 -0.34 -8.62 14.73
C VAL A 146 -0.79 -10.08 14.84
N PHE A 147 -1.01 -10.59 16.06
CA PHE A 147 -1.51 -11.95 16.25
C PHE A 147 -2.89 -12.16 15.61
N LYS A 148 -3.80 -11.18 15.71
CA LYS A 148 -5.13 -11.26 15.11
C LYS A 148 -5.14 -11.09 13.59
N THR A 149 -4.21 -10.31 13.06
CA THR A 149 -4.22 -9.84 11.66
C THR A 149 -3.26 -10.66 10.78
N ALA A 150 -2.08 -11.03 11.30
CA ALA A 150 -1.01 -11.73 10.58
C ALA A 150 -0.30 -12.71 11.55
N MET A 151 -1.03 -13.70 12.06
CA MET A 151 -0.57 -14.65 13.09
C MET A 151 0.66 -15.47 12.71
N HIS A 152 0.98 -15.55 11.44
CA HIS A 152 2.19 -16.21 10.91
C HIS A 152 3.45 -15.35 11.08
N ARG A 153 3.32 -14.09 11.50
CA ARG A 153 4.45 -13.18 11.76
C ARG A 153 4.85 -13.19 13.23
N SER A 154 6.15 -13.14 13.48
CA SER A 154 6.69 -13.01 14.82
C SER A 154 6.86 -11.54 15.22
N VAL A 155 6.61 -11.23 16.49
CA VAL A 155 6.72 -9.88 17.06
C VAL A 155 7.67 -9.91 18.24
N GLY A 156 8.73 -9.10 18.18
CA GLY A 156 9.60 -8.81 19.32
C GLY A 156 9.26 -7.45 19.93
N VAL A 157 8.99 -7.40 21.24
CA VAL A 157 8.74 -6.14 21.93
C VAL A 157 10.01 -5.64 22.62
N ALA A 158 10.66 -4.64 22.02
CA ALA A 158 11.93 -4.08 22.47
C ALA A 158 11.74 -3.11 23.66
N TYR A 159 11.23 -3.62 24.80
CA TYR A 159 11.01 -2.86 26.02
C TYR A 159 11.80 -3.42 27.21
N GLY A 160 12.36 -2.51 28.03
CA GLY A 160 13.11 -2.84 29.23
C GLY A 160 14.60 -2.48 29.16
N PRO A 161 15.44 -3.03 30.06
CA PRO A 161 16.88 -2.76 30.11
C PRO A 161 17.60 -3.13 28.79
N ALA A 162 18.72 -2.45 28.52
CA ALA A 162 19.50 -2.66 27.29
C ALA A 162 19.87 -4.13 27.00
N PRO A 163 20.27 -4.97 27.99
CA PRO A 163 20.57 -6.37 27.74
C PRO A 163 19.37 -7.18 27.24
N LYS A 164 18.15 -6.87 27.72
CA LYS A 164 16.92 -7.52 27.26
C LYS A 164 16.58 -7.13 25.82
N ARG A 165 16.71 -5.85 25.49
CA ARG A 165 16.40 -5.33 24.15
C ARG A 165 17.37 -5.84 23.06
N LYS A 166 18.63 -6.13 23.44
CA LYS A 166 19.64 -6.65 22.49
C LYS A 166 19.40 -8.11 22.09
N LYS A 167 18.51 -8.82 22.77
CA LYS A 167 18.18 -10.25 22.48
C LYS A 167 17.01 -10.41 21.52
N ILE A 168 16.37 -9.31 21.11
CA ILE A 168 15.24 -9.24 20.19
C ILE A 168 15.75 -8.89 18.78
#